data_c1c95c90218a14e2d44e705f82956e82
#
_entry.id   c1c95c90218a14e2d44e705f82956e82
#
_cell.length_a   1.000
_cell.length_b   1.000
_cell.length_c   1.000
_cell.angle_alpha   90.00
_cell.angle_beta   90.00
_cell.angle_gamma   90.00
#
_symmetry.space_group_name_H-M   'P 1'
#
loop_
_entity.id
_entity.type
_entity.pdbx_description
1 polymer ?
#
loop_
_entity_poly.entity_id
_entity_poly.type
_entity_poly.pdbx_seq_one_letter_code
_entity_poly.pdbx_strand_id
1 'polypeptide(L)'
;MLSRIPIDLGKIEEKNIDVEVLRTGIIAELDAINLYEQMAAMAQDKNIKQMLLDIAKEEKTHMGEFQTLLLKRDSQQVEELEKGKEEVKKEFGE
;
A
#
# COMPACT_ATOMS: atom_id res chain seq x y z
N MET A 1 -9.77 2.07 -9.84
CA MET A 1 -9.18 2.69 -8.65
C MET A 1 -9.97 3.91 -8.23
N LEU A 2 -10.13 4.09 -6.93
CA LEU A 2 -10.86 5.23 -6.37
C LEU A 2 -9.96 6.46 -6.20
N SER A 3 -8.68 6.25 -5.93
CA SER A 3 -7.71 7.33 -5.79
C SER A 3 -7.13 7.77 -7.12
N ARG A 4 -6.85 9.05 -7.23
CA ARG A 4 -6.07 9.57 -8.34
C ARG A 4 -4.59 9.48 -7.95
N ILE A 5 -3.82 8.66 -8.66
CA ILE A 5 -2.40 8.49 -8.37
C ILE A 5 -1.63 9.64 -9.02
N PRO A 6 -0.93 10.48 -8.23
CA PRO A 6 -0.22 11.65 -8.77
C PRO A 6 1.14 11.25 -9.34
N ILE A 7 1.13 10.46 -10.41
CA ILE A 7 2.36 9.99 -11.04
C ILE A 7 2.38 10.35 -12.52
N ASP A 8 3.52 10.84 -12.98
CA ASP A 8 3.81 11.07 -14.39
C ASP A 8 5.19 10.49 -14.67
N LEU A 9 5.21 9.26 -15.18
CA LEU A 9 6.44 8.52 -15.42
C LEU A 9 7.37 9.21 -16.42
N GLY A 10 6.80 10.05 -17.31
CA GLY A 10 7.60 10.81 -18.27
C GLY A 10 8.43 11.94 -17.66
N LYS A 11 8.14 12.31 -16.42
CA LYS A 11 8.85 13.38 -15.70
C LYS A 11 9.84 12.88 -14.67
N ILE A 12 9.94 11.56 -14.48
CA ILE A 12 10.80 10.95 -13.48
C ILE A 12 12.15 10.62 -14.10
N GLU A 13 13.24 10.94 -13.40
CA GLU A 13 14.57 10.51 -13.81
C GLU A 13 14.65 8.99 -13.85
N GLU A 14 15.32 8.46 -14.86
CA GLU A 14 15.43 7.00 -15.09
C GLU A 14 15.87 6.25 -13.85
N LYS A 15 16.82 6.78 -13.08
CA LYS A 15 17.34 6.16 -11.85
C LYS A 15 16.29 6.02 -10.75
N ASN A 16 15.20 6.80 -10.80
CA ASN A 16 14.14 6.81 -9.78
C ASN A 16 12.87 6.09 -10.23
N ILE A 17 12.82 5.64 -11.47
CA ILE A 17 11.61 5.03 -12.05
C ILE A 17 11.13 3.83 -11.25
N ASP A 18 12.01 2.91 -10.89
CA ASP A 18 11.61 1.70 -10.16
C ASP A 18 11.07 2.02 -8.77
N VAL A 19 11.69 2.97 -8.06
CA VAL A 19 11.22 3.41 -6.74
C VAL A 19 9.81 4.02 -6.87
N GLU A 20 9.60 4.86 -7.87
CA GLU A 20 8.28 5.48 -8.10
C GLU A 20 7.22 4.44 -8.50
N VAL A 21 7.58 3.47 -9.34
CA VAL A 21 6.70 2.37 -9.72
C VAL A 21 6.26 1.58 -8.48
N LEU A 22 7.20 1.27 -7.58
CA LEU A 22 6.89 0.54 -6.35
C LEU A 22 5.99 1.35 -5.41
N ARG A 23 6.24 2.65 -5.26
CA ARG A 23 5.35 3.52 -4.47
C ARG A 23 3.95 3.56 -5.06
N THR A 24 3.85 3.65 -6.38
CA THR A 24 2.57 3.62 -7.07
C THR A 24 1.84 2.31 -6.81
N GLY A 25 2.56 1.19 -6.84
CA GLY A 25 2.01 -0.12 -6.52
C GLY A 25 1.43 -0.17 -5.11
N ILE A 26 2.15 0.37 -4.12
CA ILE A 26 1.69 0.42 -2.73
C ILE A 26 0.40 1.24 -2.62
N ILE A 27 0.36 2.42 -3.26
CA ILE A 27 -0.83 3.28 -3.27
C ILE A 27 -2.02 2.53 -3.88
N ALA A 28 -1.81 1.87 -5.00
CA ALA A 28 -2.86 1.12 -5.70
C ALA A 28 -3.40 -0.02 -4.84
N GLU A 29 -2.52 -0.77 -4.15
CA GLU A 29 -2.96 -1.86 -3.28
C GLU A 29 -3.72 -1.37 -2.06
N LEU A 30 -3.28 -0.28 -1.42
CA LEU A 30 -3.99 0.31 -0.29
C LEU A 30 -5.39 0.80 -0.71
N ASP A 31 -5.48 1.40 -1.88
CA ASP A 31 -6.75 1.86 -2.46
C ASP A 31 -7.68 0.66 -2.74
N ALA A 32 -7.15 -0.41 -3.29
CA ALA A 32 -7.89 -1.64 -3.56
C ALA A 32 -8.39 -2.29 -2.27
N ILE A 33 -7.59 -2.32 -1.20
CA ILE A 33 -8.01 -2.84 0.11
C ILE A 33 -9.24 -2.08 0.59
N ASN A 34 -9.20 -0.75 0.55
CA ASN A 34 -10.34 0.08 0.96
C ASN A 34 -11.59 -0.24 0.12
N LEU A 35 -11.43 -0.37 -1.20
CA LEU A 35 -12.54 -0.68 -2.10
C LEU A 35 -13.18 -2.02 -1.75
N TYR A 36 -12.38 -3.08 -1.63
CA TYR A 36 -12.92 -4.42 -1.40
C TYR A 36 -13.53 -4.57 -0.01
N GLU A 37 -12.95 -3.94 1.01
CA GLU A 37 -13.53 -3.96 2.36
C GLU A 37 -14.86 -3.19 2.40
N GLN A 38 -14.97 -2.07 1.71
CA GLN A 38 -16.20 -1.31 1.63
C GLN A 38 -17.27 -2.09 0.85
N MET A 39 -16.89 -2.70 -0.26
CA MET A 39 -17.81 -3.54 -1.03
C MET A 39 -18.30 -4.73 -0.20
N ALA A 40 -17.41 -5.36 0.57
CA ALA A 40 -17.79 -6.46 1.46
C ALA A 40 -18.81 -6.01 2.51
N ALA A 41 -18.64 -4.79 3.06
CA ALA A 41 -19.58 -4.22 4.02
C ALA A 41 -20.98 -3.98 3.41
N MET A 42 -21.03 -3.71 2.10
CA MET A 42 -22.29 -3.47 1.38
C MET A 42 -22.96 -4.75 0.87
N ALA A 43 -22.19 -5.81 0.66
CA ALA A 43 -22.70 -7.05 0.07
C ALA A 43 -23.71 -7.72 1.04
N GLN A 44 -24.82 -8.19 0.48
CA GLN A 44 -25.85 -8.90 1.26
C GLN A 44 -25.62 -10.41 1.29
N ASP A 45 -25.12 -10.97 0.18
CA ASP A 45 -24.82 -12.39 0.09
C ASP A 45 -23.52 -12.70 0.85
N LYS A 46 -23.57 -13.68 1.74
CA LYS A 46 -22.42 -14.00 2.59
C LYS A 46 -21.22 -14.55 1.81
N ASN A 47 -21.46 -15.24 0.70
CA ASN A 47 -20.37 -15.79 -0.12
C ASN A 47 -19.66 -14.68 -0.89
N ILE A 48 -20.43 -13.72 -1.40
CA ILE A 48 -19.86 -12.55 -2.07
C ILE A 48 -19.03 -11.74 -1.06
N LYS A 49 -19.57 -11.50 0.13
CA LYS A 49 -18.87 -10.81 1.20
C LYS A 49 -17.54 -11.50 1.53
N GLN A 50 -17.56 -12.81 1.71
CA GLN A 50 -16.36 -13.57 2.05
C GLN A 50 -15.32 -13.51 0.93
N MET A 51 -15.76 -13.64 -0.32
CA MET A 51 -14.85 -13.54 -1.47
C MET A 51 -14.16 -12.17 -1.50
N LEU A 52 -14.92 -11.09 -1.27
CA LEU A 52 -14.36 -9.73 -1.27
C LEU A 52 -13.35 -9.53 -0.14
N LEU A 53 -13.63 -10.08 1.05
CA LEU A 53 -12.68 -10.03 2.17
C LEU A 53 -11.42 -10.84 1.89
N ASP A 54 -11.54 -11.97 1.22
CA ASP A 54 -10.39 -12.77 0.80
C ASP A 54 -9.53 -12.01 -0.20
N ILE A 55 -10.15 -11.33 -1.16
CA ILE A 55 -9.43 -10.49 -2.12
C ILE A 55 -8.70 -9.35 -1.39
N ALA A 56 -9.38 -8.66 -0.45
CA ALA A 56 -8.76 -7.60 0.33
C ALA A 56 -7.53 -8.10 1.08
N LYS A 57 -7.59 -9.31 1.63
CA LYS A 57 -6.46 -9.94 2.31
C LYS A 57 -5.30 -10.18 1.34
N GLU A 58 -5.58 -10.66 0.12
CA GLU A 58 -4.55 -10.85 -0.90
C GLU A 58 -3.89 -9.52 -1.29
N GLU A 59 -4.66 -8.43 -1.37
CA GLU A 59 -4.12 -7.11 -1.66
C GLU A 59 -3.16 -6.63 -0.57
N LYS A 60 -3.39 -7.00 0.68
CA LYS A 60 -2.45 -6.71 1.78
C LYS A 60 -1.13 -7.43 1.58
N THR A 61 -1.17 -8.65 1.08
CA THR A 61 0.05 -9.41 0.73
C THR A 61 0.80 -8.73 -0.41
N HIS A 62 0.07 -8.31 -1.46
CA HIS A 62 0.67 -7.61 -2.60
C HIS A 62 1.35 -6.31 -2.15
N MET A 63 0.71 -5.55 -1.28
CA MET A 63 1.30 -4.34 -0.70
C MET A 63 2.63 -4.66 -0.02
N GLY A 64 2.69 -5.75 0.74
CA GLY A 64 3.92 -6.21 1.38
C GLY A 64 5.02 -6.57 0.38
N GLU A 65 4.64 -7.17 -0.75
CA GLU A 65 5.59 -7.50 -1.81
C GLU A 65 6.22 -6.23 -2.41
N PHE A 66 5.40 -5.24 -2.75
CA PHE A 66 5.88 -3.95 -3.25
C PHE A 66 6.76 -3.25 -2.21
N GLN A 67 6.34 -3.24 -0.96
CA GLN A 67 7.09 -2.60 0.12
C GLN A 67 8.45 -3.25 0.32
N THR A 68 8.52 -4.57 0.28
CA THR A 68 9.79 -5.30 0.44
C THR A 68 10.79 -4.89 -0.63
N LEU A 69 10.35 -4.82 -1.89
CA LEU A 69 11.22 -4.41 -2.98
C LEU A 69 11.62 -2.93 -2.88
N LEU A 70 10.69 -2.08 -2.43
CA LEU A 70 10.95 -0.66 -2.22
C LEU A 70 12.03 -0.45 -1.16
N LEU A 71 11.92 -1.12 -0.02
CA LEU A 71 12.86 -0.95 1.10
C LEU A 71 14.27 -1.43 0.76
N LYS A 72 14.41 -2.33 -0.21
CA LYS A 72 15.73 -2.74 -0.70
C LYS A 72 16.38 -1.69 -1.59
N ARG A 73 15.62 -0.70 -2.08
CA ARG A 73 16.06 0.32 -3.03
C ARG A 73 16.05 1.74 -2.48
N ASP A 74 15.49 1.92 -1.30
CA ASP A 74 15.32 3.24 -0.69
C ASP A 74 15.75 3.18 0.77
N SER A 75 17.04 3.37 1.02
CA SER A 75 17.61 3.29 2.37
C SER A 75 17.08 4.39 3.30
N GLN A 76 16.79 5.57 2.76
CA GLN A 76 16.20 6.65 3.54
C GLN A 76 14.80 6.26 4.06
N GLN A 77 14.01 5.58 3.22
CA GLN A 77 12.69 5.10 3.62
C GLN A 77 12.79 4.11 4.78
N VAL A 78 13.79 3.21 4.74
CA VAL A 78 14.03 2.27 5.85
C VAL A 78 14.32 3.02 7.15
N GLU A 79 15.22 4.00 7.11
CA GLU A 79 15.57 4.81 8.29
C GLU A 79 14.38 5.57 8.83
N GLU A 80 13.61 6.20 7.95
CA GLU A 80 12.47 7.01 8.37
C GLU A 80 11.31 6.17 8.89
N LEU A 81 11.12 4.94 8.40
CA LEU A 81 10.14 4.01 8.96
C LEU A 81 10.48 3.65 10.41
N GLU A 82 11.76 3.41 10.71
CA GLU A 82 12.19 3.13 12.09
C GLU A 82 11.99 4.35 12.99
N LYS A 83 12.32 5.55 12.52
CA LYS A 83 12.08 6.78 13.28
C LYS A 83 10.60 6.99 13.56
N GLY A 84 9.75 6.78 12.57
CA GLY A 84 8.30 6.90 12.74
C GLY A 84 7.77 5.92 13.77
N LYS A 85 8.24 4.68 13.73
CA LYS A 85 7.88 3.65 14.71
C LYS A 85 8.25 4.06 16.13
N GLU A 86 9.46 4.58 16.31
CA GLU A 86 9.93 5.04 17.63
C GLU A 86 9.16 6.26 18.12
N GLU A 87 8.83 7.21 17.25
CA GLU A 87 8.04 8.38 17.58
C GLU A 87 6.64 7.99 18.08
N VAL A 88 5.99 7.06 17.42
CA VAL A 88 4.67 6.56 17.82
C VAL A 88 4.76 5.88 19.19
N LYS A 89 5.78 5.05 19.39
CA LYS A 89 5.99 4.38 20.67
C LYS A 89 6.23 5.39 21.80
N LYS A 90 7.06 6.40 21.56
CA LYS A 90 7.39 7.42 22.56
C LYS A 90 6.19 8.27 22.92
N GLU A 91 5.39 8.66 21.92
CA GLU A 91 4.24 9.56 22.14
C GLU A 91 3.01 8.84 22.66
N PHE A 92 2.72 7.64 22.18
CA PHE A 92 1.47 6.92 22.44
C PHE A 92 1.66 5.60 23.18
N GLY A 93 2.86 5.11 23.34
CA GLY A 93 3.13 3.81 23.94
C GLY A 93 2.83 2.63 23.04
N GLU A 94 2.59 2.89 21.77
CA GLU A 94 2.30 1.86 20.76
C GLU A 94 3.52 1.61 19.89
#